data_bf17912b044a4996cf06b033acb2b3c6
#
_entry.id   bf17912b044a4996cf06b033acb2b3c6
#
_cell.length_a   1.000
_cell.length_b   1.000
_cell.length_c   1.000
_cell.angle_alpha   90.00
_cell.angle_beta   90.00
_cell.angle_gamma   90.00
#
_symmetry.space_group_name_H-M   'P 1'
#
loop_
_entity.id
_entity.type
_entity.pdbx_description
1 polymer ?
#
loop_
_entity_poly.entity_id
_entity_poly.type
_entity_poly.pdbx_seq_one_letter_code
_entity_poly.pdbx_strand_id
1 'polypeptide(L)'
;MIPQVVIVGRPNVGKSSLFNWLIEKRIAIEDPTAGVTRDRLVQRIELDDRIVDLVDTGGMGFDDPDGLSAQIDAQIESGLSAAAAILFVVDVRTGLVPADAEVARRIRRTGAPVILLANKADSPGLDVGAADFAPLGFGPPLVVSAREHRNRGPLIDAIIPLLPPPAADDPDSADLPEMKLAMVGRRNVGKSTFVNALAHEERVITSPVAGTTRDSVDVRFEVDGKGFLAIDTPGLRRAKSRTSDIDFYAFHRAQRSIRRADVVLLFFDASEPIGKVDKQLAETITEEAKPVVFVVNKWDLYAGEVQKREWTQYLRDTFRTMPWAPVAFVTATKSRNVKAAIDTAQRLYRQSRTRVATAKLNDVLRDAVDANRPSPDGRGRPVRLYYATQVDVGPPTIVISASAPKSISEPYKRYLTGVFQKRLPFREVPVRLLLRGKKAEEKA
;
A
#
# COMPACT_ATOMS: atom_id res chain seq x y z
N MET A 1 5.18 -4.87 4.90
CA MET A 1 5.04 -3.72 3.96
C MET A 1 6.16 -3.84 2.94
N ILE A 2 5.87 -3.68 1.64
CA ILE A 2 6.91 -3.73 0.60
C ILE A 2 7.84 -2.53 0.79
N PRO A 3 9.18 -2.75 0.90
CA PRO A 3 10.13 -1.67 1.08
C PRO A 3 10.16 -0.74 -0.14
N GLN A 4 10.26 0.57 0.11
CA GLN A 4 10.33 1.56 -0.95
C GLN A 4 11.79 1.98 -1.18
N VAL A 5 12.19 2.01 -2.46
CA VAL A 5 13.46 2.57 -2.91
C VAL A 5 13.16 3.83 -3.71
N VAL A 6 13.58 4.98 -3.21
CA VAL A 6 13.19 6.29 -3.73
C VAL A 6 14.35 6.94 -4.48
N ILE A 7 14.14 7.35 -5.74
CA ILE A 7 15.13 8.04 -6.57
C ILE A 7 14.97 9.55 -6.38
N VAL A 8 16.01 10.22 -5.92
CA VAL A 8 16.04 11.67 -5.63
C VAL A 8 17.24 12.32 -6.32
N GLY A 9 17.12 13.56 -6.68
CA GLY A 9 18.18 14.37 -7.30
C GLY A 9 17.60 15.60 -7.99
N ARG A 10 18.45 16.58 -8.32
CA ARG A 10 18.03 17.76 -9.06
C ARG A 10 17.49 17.43 -10.47
N PRO A 11 16.84 18.36 -11.16
CA PRO A 11 16.42 18.18 -12.56
C PRO A 11 17.57 17.75 -13.45
N ASN A 12 17.25 16.93 -14.46
CA ASN A 12 18.15 16.51 -15.54
C ASN A 12 19.38 15.67 -15.15
N VAL A 13 19.49 15.15 -13.92
CA VAL A 13 20.57 14.20 -13.52
C VAL A 13 20.33 12.78 -14.05
N GLY A 14 19.16 12.52 -14.63
CA GLY A 14 18.82 11.21 -15.21
C GLY A 14 18.03 10.29 -14.28
N LYS A 15 17.21 10.84 -13.35
CA LYS A 15 16.31 10.06 -12.45
C LYS A 15 15.42 9.11 -13.21
N SER A 16 14.66 9.63 -14.19
CA SER A 16 13.72 8.82 -14.99
C SER A 16 14.44 7.82 -15.89
N SER A 17 15.65 8.15 -16.38
CA SER A 17 16.46 7.18 -17.10
C SER A 17 16.95 6.05 -16.19
N LEU A 18 17.35 6.36 -14.97
CA LEU A 18 17.72 5.37 -13.95
C LEU A 18 16.52 4.49 -13.56
N PHE A 19 15.35 5.11 -13.36
CA PHE A 19 14.10 4.42 -13.09
C PHE A 19 13.76 3.42 -14.19
N ASN A 20 13.72 3.86 -15.44
CA ASN A 20 13.44 2.99 -16.59
C ASN A 20 14.48 1.88 -16.73
N TRP A 21 15.76 2.19 -16.56
CA TRP A 21 16.85 1.22 -16.64
C TRP A 21 16.74 0.13 -15.55
N LEU A 22 16.33 0.48 -14.34
CA LEU A 22 16.09 -0.51 -13.28
C LEU A 22 14.90 -1.41 -13.60
N ILE A 23 13.92 -0.93 -14.36
CA ILE A 23 12.72 -1.67 -14.77
C ILE A 23 12.98 -2.55 -16.00
N GLU A 24 13.71 -2.08 -17.02
CA GLU A 24 13.84 -2.68 -18.38
C GLU A 24 14.28 -4.15 -18.42
N LYS A 25 15.08 -4.61 -17.50
CA LYS A 25 15.58 -6.00 -17.48
C LYS A 25 14.92 -6.89 -16.43
N ARG A 26 13.90 -6.41 -15.73
CA ARG A 26 13.24 -7.18 -14.69
C ARG A 26 11.76 -7.25 -14.97
N ILE A 27 11.19 -8.38 -14.64
CA ILE A 27 9.79 -8.65 -14.86
C ILE A 27 9.02 -7.63 -14.03
N ALA A 28 8.48 -6.61 -14.72
CA ALA A 28 7.50 -5.73 -14.13
C ALA A 28 6.39 -6.62 -13.59
N ILE A 29 6.15 -6.57 -12.29
CA ILE A 29 5.02 -7.26 -11.69
C ILE A 29 3.81 -6.44 -12.12
N GLU A 30 3.01 -6.99 -13.05
CA GLU A 30 1.78 -6.31 -13.49
C GLU A 30 0.84 -6.18 -12.29
N ASP A 31 0.78 -4.99 -11.72
CA ASP A 31 -0.23 -4.61 -10.75
C ASP A 31 -1.33 -3.85 -11.49
N PRO A 32 -2.57 -4.38 -11.58
CA PRO A 32 -3.67 -3.70 -12.27
C PRO A 32 -4.09 -2.38 -11.60
N THR A 33 -3.53 -2.07 -10.42
CA THR A 33 -3.78 -0.81 -9.69
C THR A 33 -2.76 0.29 -9.99
N ALA A 34 -1.73 0.04 -10.81
CA ALA A 34 -0.78 1.06 -11.27
C ALA A 34 -1.47 2.01 -12.26
N GLY A 35 -2.17 3.03 -11.77
CA GLY A 35 -2.82 3.98 -12.67
C GLY A 35 -3.56 5.15 -12.05
N VAL A 36 -3.31 5.51 -10.79
CA VAL A 36 -3.94 6.70 -10.21
C VAL A 36 -3.01 7.47 -9.29
N THR A 37 -2.08 8.20 -9.86
CA THR A 37 -1.71 9.56 -9.44
C THR A 37 -0.78 10.14 -10.49
N ARG A 38 -1.15 11.25 -11.10
CA ARG A 38 -0.38 11.98 -12.13
C ARG A 38 0.99 12.50 -11.63
N ASP A 39 1.31 12.35 -10.36
CA ASP A 39 2.45 13.00 -9.73
C ASP A 39 3.48 12.04 -9.10
N ARG A 40 3.30 10.72 -9.19
CA ARG A 40 4.23 9.73 -8.62
C ARG A 40 4.34 8.50 -9.52
N LEU A 41 5.50 8.30 -10.17
CA LEU A 41 5.79 7.03 -10.84
C LEU A 41 6.28 6.03 -9.79
N VAL A 42 5.42 5.09 -9.40
CA VAL A 42 5.77 3.97 -8.51
C VAL A 42 5.65 2.69 -9.32
N GLN A 43 6.75 1.94 -9.39
CA GLN A 43 6.78 0.65 -10.07
C GLN A 43 7.29 -0.43 -9.13
N ARG A 44 6.53 -1.50 -9.01
CA ARG A 44 6.96 -2.68 -8.27
C ARG A 44 7.93 -3.51 -9.10
N ILE A 45 9.12 -3.73 -8.56
CA ILE A 45 10.18 -4.50 -9.21
C ILE A 45 10.77 -5.53 -8.27
N GLU A 46 11.40 -6.54 -8.84
CA GLU A 46 12.18 -7.53 -8.11
C GLU A 46 13.67 -7.19 -8.24
N LEU A 47 14.34 -6.98 -7.11
CA LEU A 47 15.80 -6.85 -7.01
C LEU A 47 16.35 -8.14 -6.39
N ASP A 48 16.95 -9.00 -7.20
CA ASP A 48 17.29 -10.39 -6.87
C ASP A 48 16.06 -11.16 -6.34
N ASP A 49 16.07 -11.61 -5.10
CA ASP A 49 14.91 -12.29 -4.49
C ASP A 49 14.04 -11.36 -3.63
N ARG A 50 14.22 -10.03 -3.76
CA ARG A 50 13.54 -9.01 -2.98
C ARG A 50 12.59 -8.20 -3.84
N ILE A 51 11.35 -8.05 -3.39
CA ILE A 51 10.37 -7.17 -4.03
C ILE A 51 10.41 -5.81 -3.37
N VAL A 52 10.54 -4.77 -4.19
CA VAL A 52 10.58 -3.37 -3.76
C VAL A 52 9.64 -2.52 -4.62
N ASP A 53 9.11 -1.44 -4.04
CA ASP A 53 8.44 -0.39 -4.78
C ASP A 53 9.47 0.70 -5.12
N LEU A 54 9.84 0.80 -6.41
CA LEU A 54 10.73 1.84 -6.92
C LEU A 54 9.92 3.10 -7.19
N VAL A 55 10.37 4.25 -6.68
CA VAL A 55 9.65 5.52 -6.72
C VAL A 55 10.52 6.57 -7.43
N ASP A 56 10.02 7.15 -8.55
CA ASP A 56 10.64 8.34 -9.16
C ASP A 56 10.02 9.61 -8.61
N THR A 57 10.85 10.51 -8.07
CA THR A 57 10.41 11.81 -7.55
C THR A 57 10.40 12.92 -8.60
N GLY A 58 10.66 12.62 -9.87
CA GLY A 58 10.72 13.61 -10.95
C GLY A 58 9.46 14.47 -11.15
N GLY A 59 8.32 14.08 -10.59
CA GLY A 59 7.07 14.86 -10.56
C GLY A 59 6.68 15.43 -9.20
N MET A 60 7.53 15.33 -8.17
CA MET A 60 7.17 15.68 -6.78
C MET A 60 7.57 17.10 -6.34
N GLY A 61 7.74 18.05 -7.27
CA GLY A 61 8.04 19.44 -6.90
C GLY A 61 9.48 19.70 -6.42
N PHE A 62 10.40 18.74 -6.53
CA PHE A 62 11.84 18.99 -6.36
C PHE A 62 12.39 19.89 -7.47
N ASP A 63 11.62 20.06 -8.54
CA ASP A 63 12.01 20.77 -9.75
C ASP A 63 11.46 22.22 -9.81
N ASP A 64 10.73 22.68 -8.76
CA ASP A 64 10.13 24.00 -8.74
C ASP A 64 10.99 25.00 -7.96
N PRO A 65 11.65 25.99 -8.61
CA PRO A 65 12.45 27.01 -7.97
C PRO A 65 11.63 28.03 -7.17
N ASP A 66 10.32 28.14 -7.42
CA ASP A 66 9.48 29.21 -6.91
C ASP A 66 8.68 28.90 -5.62
N GLY A 67 9.08 27.87 -4.87
CA GLY A 67 8.73 27.79 -3.44
C GLY A 67 7.25 27.68 -3.10
N LEU A 68 6.50 26.80 -3.76
CA LEU A 68 5.13 26.46 -3.37
C LEU A 68 5.10 25.55 -2.15
N SER A 69 4.95 26.23 -1.00
CA SER A 69 4.44 25.82 0.30
C SER A 69 5.16 24.71 1.09
N ALA A 70 5.52 25.06 2.32
CA ALA A 70 5.95 24.16 3.41
C ALA A 70 5.13 22.87 3.58
N GLN A 71 3.94 22.76 2.97
CA GLN A 71 3.08 21.58 2.98
C GLN A 71 3.52 20.51 1.99
N ILE A 72 4.06 20.91 0.82
CA ILE A 72 4.62 19.98 -0.18
C ILE A 72 5.94 19.43 0.35
N ASP A 73 6.78 20.29 0.97
CA ASP A 73 8.03 19.86 1.60
C ASP A 73 7.80 18.82 2.71
N ALA A 74 6.80 19.02 3.56
CA ALA A 74 6.46 18.09 4.63
C ALA A 74 5.92 16.73 4.10
N GLN A 75 5.20 16.73 2.98
CA GLN A 75 4.74 15.48 2.33
C GLN A 75 5.90 14.72 1.68
N ILE A 76 6.85 15.42 1.09
CA ILE A 76 8.07 14.86 0.51
C ILE A 76 8.94 14.27 1.62
N GLU A 77 9.19 15.02 2.69
CA GLU A 77 9.96 14.56 3.87
C GLU A 77 9.33 13.31 4.51
N SER A 78 8.01 13.29 4.66
CA SER A 78 7.29 12.12 5.18
C SER A 78 7.42 10.89 4.25
N GLY A 79 7.36 11.09 2.93
CA GLY A 79 7.53 10.02 1.95
C GLY A 79 8.96 9.46 1.92
N LEU A 80 9.95 10.32 2.11
CA LEU A 80 11.37 9.95 2.15
C LEU A 80 11.75 9.28 3.49
N SER A 81 11.15 9.69 4.60
CA SER A 81 11.40 9.09 5.92
C SER A 81 10.94 7.64 6.02
N ALA A 82 9.97 7.23 5.20
CA ALA A 82 9.47 5.87 5.11
C ALA A 82 10.25 5.01 4.12
N ALA A 83 11.23 5.57 3.38
CA ALA A 83 12.02 4.85 2.39
C ALA A 83 12.98 3.87 3.06
N ALA A 84 13.06 2.65 2.55
CA ALA A 84 14.07 1.67 2.96
C ALA A 84 15.46 2.05 2.44
N ALA A 85 15.53 2.71 1.26
CA ALA A 85 16.75 3.28 0.72
C ALA A 85 16.43 4.48 -0.18
N ILE A 86 17.31 5.49 -0.17
CA ILE A 86 17.27 6.64 -1.07
C ILE A 86 18.42 6.53 -2.06
N LEU A 87 18.12 6.57 -3.35
CA LEU A 87 19.11 6.69 -4.42
C LEU A 87 19.29 8.17 -4.76
N PHE A 88 20.32 8.79 -4.19
CA PHE A 88 20.62 10.20 -4.47
C PHE A 88 21.46 10.31 -5.73
N VAL A 89 20.86 10.81 -6.80
CA VAL A 89 21.46 10.86 -8.15
C VAL A 89 22.06 12.23 -8.42
N VAL A 90 23.33 12.24 -8.81
CA VAL A 90 24.09 13.41 -9.28
C VAL A 90 24.66 13.16 -10.67
N ASP A 91 24.99 14.22 -11.42
CA ASP A 91 25.49 14.15 -12.80
C ASP A 91 27.01 14.35 -12.82
N VAL A 92 27.80 13.27 -13.11
CA VAL A 92 29.25 13.31 -13.15
C VAL A 92 29.84 14.29 -14.19
N ARG A 93 29.07 14.60 -15.24
CA ARG A 93 29.52 15.51 -16.31
C ARG A 93 29.50 16.97 -15.92
N THR A 94 28.56 17.34 -15.03
CA THR A 94 28.41 18.73 -14.58
C THR A 94 29.20 19.04 -13.31
N GLY A 95 29.69 17.99 -12.60
CA GLY A 95 30.31 18.15 -11.29
C GLY A 95 29.31 18.60 -10.22
N LEU A 96 29.82 18.87 -9.03
CA LEU A 96 29.04 19.33 -7.88
C LEU A 96 28.52 20.76 -8.10
N VAL A 97 27.20 20.93 -7.95
CA VAL A 97 26.55 22.24 -8.06
C VAL A 97 25.76 22.57 -6.78
N PRO A 98 25.46 23.87 -6.47
CA PRO A 98 24.75 24.26 -5.24
C PRO A 98 23.42 23.55 -5.04
N ALA A 99 22.68 23.23 -6.11
CA ALA A 99 21.42 22.50 -6.07
C ALA A 99 21.59 21.08 -5.50
N ASP A 100 22.71 20.40 -5.77
CA ASP A 100 22.98 19.06 -5.19
C ASP A 100 23.16 19.16 -3.67
N ALA A 101 23.81 20.22 -3.17
CA ALA A 101 23.97 20.47 -1.73
C ALA A 101 22.64 20.77 -1.04
N GLU A 102 21.71 21.43 -1.73
CA GLU A 102 20.35 21.69 -1.21
C GLU A 102 19.57 20.38 -1.05
N VAL A 103 19.56 19.53 -2.10
CA VAL A 103 18.95 18.21 -2.04
C VAL A 103 19.57 17.36 -0.92
N ALA A 104 20.91 17.39 -0.79
CA ALA A 104 21.63 16.70 0.28
C ALA A 104 21.20 17.10 1.67
N ARG A 105 20.96 18.40 1.91
CA ARG A 105 20.45 18.92 3.21
C ARG A 105 19.07 18.37 3.54
N ARG A 106 18.17 18.28 2.54
CA ARG A 106 16.83 17.73 2.72
C ARG A 106 16.87 16.24 3.02
N ILE A 107 17.65 15.48 2.26
CA ILE A 107 17.80 14.03 2.46
C ILE A 107 18.33 13.72 3.87
N ARG A 108 19.32 14.47 4.39
CA ARG A 108 19.86 14.23 5.75
C ARG A 108 18.84 14.33 6.86
N ARG A 109 17.79 15.15 6.70
CA ARG A 109 16.74 15.30 7.71
C ARG A 109 15.83 14.07 7.82
N THR A 110 15.80 13.22 6.79
CA THR A 110 14.95 12.04 6.78
C THR A 110 15.47 10.89 7.63
N GLY A 111 16.80 10.81 7.85
CA GLY A 111 17.45 9.71 8.55
C GLY A 111 17.43 8.39 7.77
N ALA A 112 16.88 8.34 6.56
CA ALA A 112 16.84 7.13 5.75
C ALA A 112 18.23 6.78 5.19
N PRO A 113 18.54 5.49 4.94
CA PRO A 113 19.78 5.07 4.28
C PRO A 113 19.90 5.67 2.87
N VAL A 114 21.09 6.19 2.52
CA VAL A 114 21.33 6.88 1.24
C VAL A 114 22.47 6.21 0.48
N ILE A 115 22.24 5.96 -0.80
CA ILE A 115 23.29 5.59 -1.77
C ILE A 115 23.49 6.77 -2.71
N LEU A 116 24.68 7.37 -2.71
CA LEU A 116 25.02 8.44 -3.63
C LEU A 116 25.43 7.84 -4.98
N LEU A 117 24.74 8.25 -6.05
CA LEU A 117 24.94 7.73 -7.41
C LEU A 117 25.49 8.83 -8.32
N ALA A 118 26.73 8.67 -8.81
CA ALA A 118 27.29 9.51 -9.86
C ALA A 118 26.88 8.95 -11.24
N ASN A 119 25.77 9.45 -11.77
CA ASN A 119 25.18 9.01 -13.04
C ASN A 119 25.80 9.73 -14.25
N LYS A 120 25.51 9.22 -15.45
CA LYS A 120 26.05 9.64 -16.74
C LYS A 120 27.55 9.41 -16.92
N ALA A 121 28.12 8.49 -16.19
CA ALA A 121 29.46 7.99 -16.36
C ALA A 121 29.52 7.01 -17.55
N ASP A 122 29.34 7.52 -18.76
CA ASP A 122 29.16 6.71 -19.96
C ASP A 122 30.48 6.05 -20.42
N SER A 123 31.59 6.47 -19.86
CA SER A 123 32.92 5.87 -20.11
C SER A 123 33.77 5.84 -18.84
N PRO A 124 34.75 4.93 -18.73
CA PRO A 124 35.65 4.84 -17.57
C PRO A 124 36.40 6.14 -17.26
N GLY A 125 36.69 6.96 -18.26
CA GLY A 125 37.33 8.25 -18.07
C GLY A 125 36.53 9.27 -17.25
N LEU A 126 35.20 9.12 -17.16
CA LEU A 126 34.32 9.97 -16.35
C LEU A 126 34.26 9.55 -14.89
N ASP A 127 34.73 8.36 -14.54
CA ASP A 127 34.64 7.81 -13.19
C ASP A 127 35.42 8.67 -12.16
N VAL A 128 36.50 9.34 -12.61
CA VAL A 128 37.31 10.23 -11.76
C VAL A 128 36.50 11.41 -11.24
N GLY A 129 35.53 11.94 -12.04
CA GLY A 129 34.66 13.04 -11.65
C GLY A 129 33.70 12.72 -10.49
N ALA A 130 33.54 11.44 -10.16
CA ALA A 130 32.75 11.05 -9.00
C ALA A 130 33.33 11.54 -7.67
N ALA A 131 34.64 11.75 -7.58
CA ALA A 131 35.31 12.24 -6.38
C ALA A 131 34.85 13.66 -5.97
N ASP A 132 34.39 14.47 -6.92
CA ASP A 132 33.91 15.83 -6.68
C ASP A 132 32.66 15.88 -5.76
N PHE A 133 31.94 14.77 -5.60
CA PHE A 133 30.74 14.67 -4.79
C PHE A 133 31.01 14.23 -3.33
N ALA A 134 32.24 13.97 -2.95
CA ALA A 134 32.62 13.63 -1.57
C ALA A 134 32.14 14.66 -0.53
N PRO A 135 32.12 16.00 -0.80
CA PRO A 135 31.58 16.99 0.15
C PRO A 135 30.10 16.83 0.48
N LEU A 136 29.34 16.07 -0.31
CA LEU A 136 27.93 15.76 0.00
C LEU A 136 27.77 14.87 1.25
N GLY A 137 28.82 14.15 1.68
CA GLY A 137 28.86 13.45 2.97
C GLY A 137 28.02 12.18 3.06
N PHE A 138 27.74 11.50 1.95
CA PHE A 138 27.03 10.21 1.89
C PHE A 138 27.98 9.03 1.53
N GLY A 139 29.26 9.19 1.78
CA GLY A 139 30.27 8.20 1.41
C GLY A 139 30.72 8.31 -0.06
N PRO A 140 31.52 7.35 -0.54
CA PRO A 140 32.01 7.35 -1.92
C PRO A 140 30.85 7.11 -2.88
N PRO A 141 30.70 7.94 -3.93
CA PRO A 141 29.63 7.77 -4.90
C PRO A 141 29.80 6.46 -5.68
N LEU A 142 28.69 5.75 -5.88
CA LEU A 142 28.66 4.64 -6.83
C LEU A 142 28.51 5.20 -8.24
N VAL A 143 29.48 4.91 -9.09
CA VAL A 143 29.49 5.37 -10.48
C VAL A 143 28.57 4.50 -11.33
N VAL A 144 27.59 5.12 -12.02
CA VAL A 144 26.65 4.40 -12.88
C VAL A 144 26.43 5.13 -14.21
N SER A 145 26.00 4.40 -15.22
CA SER A 145 25.40 4.98 -16.42
C SER A 145 24.11 4.25 -16.75
N ALA A 146 22.99 4.90 -16.53
CA ALA A 146 21.69 4.38 -16.93
C ALA A 146 21.59 4.22 -18.45
N ARG A 147 22.23 5.09 -19.22
CA ARG A 147 22.23 5.06 -20.68
C ARG A 147 23.05 3.90 -21.25
N GLU A 148 24.25 3.69 -20.73
CA GLU A 148 25.22 2.68 -21.23
C GLU A 148 25.14 1.39 -20.39
N HIS A 149 24.13 1.26 -19.54
CA HIS A 149 23.88 0.09 -18.68
C HIS A 149 25.06 -0.33 -17.79
N ARG A 150 25.91 0.64 -17.35
CA ARG A 150 27.11 0.37 -16.55
C ARG A 150 26.80 0.27 -15.05
N ASN A 151 27.45 -0.70 -14.40
CA ASN A 151 27.48 -0.90 -12.95
C ASN A 151 26.10 -1.15 -12.30
N ARG A 152 25.21 -1.85 -13.03
CA ARG A 152 23.90 -2.22 -12.48
C ARG A 152 23.99 -3.26 -11.36
N GLY A 153 24.85 -4.28 -11.51
CA GLY A 153 25.10 -5.30 -10.47
C GLY A 153 25.54 -4.65 -9.15
N PRO A 154 26.64 -3.87 -9.13
CA PRO A 154 27.09 -3.12 -7.96
C PRO A 154 26.01 -2.22 -7.34
N LEU A 155 25.12 -1.61 -8.15
CA LEU A 155 24.01 -0.82 -7.64
C LEU A 155 23.00 -1.69 -6.87
N ILE A 156 22.68 -2.85 -7.41
CA ILE A 156 21.75 -3.79 -6.75
C ILE A 156 22.39 -4.33 -5.47
N ASP A 157 23.66 -4.72 -5.52
CA ASP A 157 24.41 -5.20 -4.35
C ASP A 157 24.48 -4.16 -3.23
N ALA A 158 24.49 -2.86 -3.58
CA ALA A 158 24.43 -1.77 -2.61
C ALA A 158 23.01 -1.55 -2.03
N ILE A 159 21.95 -1.82 -2.79
CA ILE A 159 20.57 -1.66 -2.34
C ILE A 159 20.14 -2.79 -1.39
N ILE A 160 20.44 -4.04 -1.74
CA ILE A 160 19.95 -5.24 -1.03
C ILE A 160 20.22 -5.22 0.49
N PRO A 161 21.42 -4.85 1.00
CA PRO A 161 21.71 -4.81 2.43
C PRO A 161 20.90 -3.75 3.20
N LEU A 162 20.40 -2.72 2.52
CA LEU A 162 19.61 -1.64 3.11
C LEU A 162 18.14 -2.02 3.22
N LEU A 163 17.69 -3.03 2.49
CA LEU A 163 16.31 -3.50 2.57
C LEU A 163 16.11 -4.28 3.88
N PRO A 164 14.96 -4.11 4.54
CA PRO A 164 14.66 -4.91 5.73
C PRO A 164 14.78 -6.41 5.39
N PRO A 165 15.26 -7.25 6.31
CA PRO A 165 15.39 -8.68 6.06
C PRO A 165 14.08 -9.26 5.54
N PRO A 166 14.09 -10.33 4.73
CA PRO A 166 12.87 -11.06 4.40
C PRO A 166 12.21 -11.40 5.71
N ALA A 167 10.93 -11.07 5.86
CA ALA A 167 10.25 -11.40 7.10
C ALA A 167 10.38 -12.92 7.32
N ALA A 168 10.97 -13.30 8.44
CA ALA A 168 11.11 -14.69 8.82
C ALA A 168 9.74 -15.37 8.83
N ASP A 169 9.68 -16.64 8.46
CA ASP A 169 8.48 -17.49 8.52
C ASP A 169 8.10 -17.82 9.98
N ASP A 170 7.91 -16.80 10.81
CA ASP A 170 7.43 -16.99 12.19
C ASP A 170 5.95 -16.62 12.24
N PRO A 171 5.05 -17.64 12.35
CA PRO A 171 3.61 -17.40 12.39
C PRO A 171 3.12 -16.78 13.70
N ASP A 172 3.96 -16.71 14.75
CA ASP A 172 3.55 -16.36 16.12
C ASP A 172 4.26 -15.12 16.72
N SER A 173 4.81 -14.21 15.93
CA SER A 173 5.37 -12.98 16.51
C SER A 173 4.27 -12.15 17.18
N ALA A 174 4.29 -12.11 18.52
CA ALA A 174 3.26 -11.55 19.39
C ALA A 174 3.12 -10.02 19.33
N ASP A 175 4.00 -9.30 18.63
CA ASP A 175 3.98 -7.82 18.53
C ASP A 175 3.60 -7.34 17.13
N LEU A 176 2.30 -7.45 16.82
CA LEU A 176 1.77 -6.74 15.64
C LEU A 176 1.79 -5.22 15.92
N PRO A 177 2.20 -4.40 14.90
CA PRO A 177 2.06 -2.95 15.01
C PRO A 177 0.62 -2.55 15.35
N GLU A 178 0.46 -1.40 16.01
CA GLU A 178 -0.87 -0.88 16.34
C GLU A 178 -1.73 -0.70 15.08
N MET A 179 -2.93 -1.30 15.06
CA MET A 179 -3.84 -1.29 13.92
C MET A 179 -4.33 0.13 13.62
N LYS A 180 -4.22 0.57 12.37
CA LYS A 180 -4.81 1.83 11.87
C LYS A 180 -6.18 1.56 11.28
N LEU A 181 -7.22 2.16 11.87
CA LEU A 181 -8.62 1.97 11.52
C LEU A 181 -9.21 3.21 10.87
N ALA A 182 -9.72 3.11 9.64
CA ALA A 182 -10.50 4.18 9.01
C ALA A 182 -12.00 3.92 9.14
N MET A 183 -12.76 4.98 9.43
CA MET A 183 -14.23 4.95 9.48
C MET A 183 -14.79 5.83 8.35
N VAL A 184 -15.29 5.21 7.29
CA VAL A 184 -15.75 5.91 6.09
C VAL A 184 -17.23 5.61 5.79
N GLY A 185 -17.87 6.46 5.00
CA GLY A 185 -19.28 6.34 4.62
C GLY A 185 -19.92 7.71 4.46
N ARG A 186 -21.13 7.77 3.93
CA ARG A 186 -21.90 9.00 3.72
C ARG A 186 -22.05 9.85 4.98
N ARG A 187 -22.50 11.08 4.83
CA ARG A 187 -22.90 11.92 5.99
C ARG A 187 -24.08 11.28 6.70
N ASN A 188 -24.18 11.52 8.00
CA ASN A 188 -25.29 11.10 8.86
C ASN A 188 -25.52 9.58 9.00
N VAL A 189 -24.63 8.73 8.47
CA VAL A 189 -24.70 7.26 8.69
C VAL A 189 -24.32 6.86 10.12
N GLY A 190 -23.88 7.82 10.97
CA GLY A 190 -23.63 7.60 12.39
C GLY A 190 -22.20 7.30 12.77
N LYS A 191 -21.19 7.66 11.92
CA LYS A 191 -19.75 7.49 12.23
C LYS A 191 -19.35 8.17 13.54
N SER A 192 -19.70 9.46 13.71
CA SER A 192 -19.37 10.22 14.93
C SER A 192 -20.07 9.64 16.17
N THR A 193 -21.31 9.16 16.00
CA THR A 193 -22.05 8.49 17.09
C THR A 193 -21.36 7.20 17.49
N PHE A 194 -20.86 6.43 16.51
CA PHE A 194 -20.11 5.20 16.76
C PHE A 194 -18.80 5.47 17.52
N VAL A 195 -18.04 6.50 17.11
CA VAL A 195 -16.80 6.91 17.80
C VAL A 195 -17.09 7.34 19.23
N ASN A 196 -18.15 8.13 19.44
CA ASN A 196 -18.57 8.56 20.77
C ASN A 196 -19.03 7.38 21.64
N ALA A 197 -19.84 6.47 21.08
CA ALA A 197 -20.26 5.25 21.77
C ALA A 197 -19.06 4.40 22.20
N LEU A 198 -18.07 4.27 21.33
CA LEU A 198 -16.83 3.57 21.62
C LEU A 198 -16.02 4.26 22.74
N ALA A 199 -15.93 5.60 22.71
CA ALA A 199 -15.19 6.38 23.72
C ALA A 199 -15.86 6.37 25.11
N HIS A 200 -17.15 6.06 25.19
CA HIS A 200 -17.90 5.98 26.46
C HIS A 200 -18.00 4.56 27.01
N GLU A 201 -17.42 3.56 26.38
CA GLU A 201 -17.35 2.20 26.93
C GLU A 201 -16.38 2.16 28.12
N GLU A 202 -16.78 1.52 29.24
CA GLU A 202 -16.03 1.51 30.52
C GLU A 202 -14.61 0.94 30.45
N ARG A 203 -14.24 0.26 29.36
CA ARG A 203 -12.93 -0.38 29.14
C ARG A 203 -12.12 0.25 28.01
N VAL A 204 -12.46 1.46 27.60
CA VAL A 204 -11.77 2.15 26.51
C VAL A 204 -11.00 3.35 27.03
N ILE A 205 -9.69 3.34 26.82
CA ILE A 205 -8.82 4.48 27.07
C ILE A 205 -8.64 5.23 25.75
N THR A 206 -8.85 6.54 25.76
CA THR A 206 -8.68 7.40 24.58
C THR A 206 -7.60 8.43 24.80
N SER A 207 -6.72 8.61 23.82
CA SER A 207 -5.72 9.69 23.82
C SER A 207 -5.58 10.32 22.44
N PRO A 208 -5.54 11.66 22.32
CA PRO A 208 -5.24 12.32 21.05
C PRO A 208 -3.76 12.13 20.69
N VAL A 209 -3.49 11.82 19.41
CA VAL A 209 -2.12 11.71 18.91
C VAL A 209 -1.68 13.05 18.33
N ALA A 210 -0.62 13.63 18.87
CA ALA A 210 -0.05 14.88 18.40
C ALA A 210 0.71 14.67 17.07
N GLY A 211 0.58 15.63 16.11
CA GLY A 211 1.38 15.63 14.87
C GLY A 211 0.63 15.29 13.60
N THR A 212 -0.69 15.14 13.64
CA THR A 212 -1.51 14.98 12.43
C THR A 212 -1.94 16.35 11.89
N THR A 213 -2.02 16.46 10.55
CA THR A 213 -2.32 17.68 9.78
C THR A 213 -3.44 18.53 10.36
N ARG A 214 -3.38 19.86 10.15
CA ARG A 214 -4.27 20.92 10.69
C ARG A 214 -5.78 20.62 10.70
N ASP A 215 -6.26 19.66 9.90
CA ASP A 215 -7.69 19.39 9.68
C ASP A 215 -8.16 17.97 10.09
N SER A 216 -7.27 17.07 10.53
CA SER A 216 -7.63 15.73 10.96
C SER A 216 -7.00 15.36 12.30
N VAL A 217 -7.77 14.68 13.15
CA VAL A 217 -7.29 14.19 14.46
C VAL A 217 -7.33 12.68 14.43
N ASP A 218 -6.15 12.07 14.57
CA ASP A 218 -6.05 10.64 14.83
C ASP A 218 -6.20 10.42 16.35
N VAL A 219 -7.00 9.44 16.73
CA VAL A 219 -7.30 9.14 18.13
C VAL A 219 -6.92 7.69 18.43
N ARG A 220 -6.10 7.52 19.43
CA ARG A 220 -5.74 6.21 19.94
C ARG A 220 -6.84 5.69 20.87
N PHE A 221 -7.28 4.48 20.61
CA PHE A 221 -8.19 3.71 21.46
C PHE A 221 -7.48 2.46 21.96
N GLU A 222 -7.81 2.07 23.17
CA GLU A 222 -7.41 0.79 23.72
C GLU A 222 -8.64 0.06 24.23
N VAL A 223 -8.92 -1.11 23.65
CA VAL A 223 -10.06 -1.96 23.99
C VAL A 223 -9.55 -3.32 24.43
N ASP A 224 -9.83 -3.71 25.67
CA ASP A 224 -9.36 -4.98 26.29
C ASP A 224 -7.82 -5.19 26.13
N GLY A 225 -7.04 -4.14 26.37
CA GLY A 225 -5.57 -4.19 26.26
C GLY A 225 -5.03 -4.21 24.82
N LYS A 226 -5.88 -4.02 23.82
CA LYS A 226 -5.49 -3.94 22.39
C LYS A 226 -5.64 -2.53 21.88
N GLY A 227 -4.49 -1.90 21.53
CA GLY A 227 -4.44 -0.58 20.96
C GLY A 227 -4.82 -0.57 19.48
N PHE A 228 -5.52 0.49 19.05
CA PHE A 228 -5.67 0.84 17.65
C PHE A 228 -5.78 2.35 17.46
N LEU A 229 -5.34 2.83 16.32
CA LEU A 229 -5.38 4.23 15.93
C LEU A 229 -6.56 4.47 14.98
N ALA A 230 -7.59 5.16 15.45
CA ALA A 230 -8.67 5.62 14.58
C ALA A 230 -8.18 6.87 13.83
N ILE A 231 -8.01 6.76 12.52
CA ILE A 231 -7.49 7.83 11.67
C ILE A 231 -8.61 8.71 11.12
N ASP A 232 -8.32 10.02 11.08
CA ASP A 232 -9.21 11.05 10.52
C ASP A 232 -10.64 10.98 11.11
N THR A 233 -10.75 10.95 12.43
CA THR A 233 -12.04 10.86 13.12
C THR A 233 -12.80 12.19 13.01
N PRO A 234 -13.84 12.30 12.13
CA PRO A 234 -14.66 13.50 12.06
C PRO A 234 -15.58 13.55 13.28
N GLY A 235 -15.47 14.60 14.09
CA GLY A 235 -16.50 14.88 15.10
C GLY A 235 -16.04 15.01 16.56
N LEU A 236 -14.79 14.72 16.91
CA LEU A 236 -14.27 14.98 18.27
C LEU A 236 -13.94 16.47 18.53
N ARG A 237 -13.96 17.32 17.50
CA ARG A 237 -13.97 18.80 17.66
C ARG A 237 -15.17 19.37 16.89
N ARG A 238 -15.93 20.26 17.56
CA ARG A 238 -16.98 21.07 16.93
C ARG A 238 -16.38 21.95 15.84
N ALA A 239 -16.43 21.50 14.58
CA ALA A 239 -16.09 22.35 13.45
C ALA A 239 -17.30 23.20 13.09
N LYS A 240 -17.26 24.49 13.44
CA LYS A 240 -18.07 25.54 12.79
C LYS A 240 -17.46 25.78 11.42
N SER A 241 -17.98 25.21 10.36
CA SER A 241 -17.75 25.69 9.00
C SER A 241 -18.98 25.41 8.14
N ARG A 242 -19.58 26.49 7.66
CA ARG A 242 -20.59 26.52 6.61
C ARG A 242 -19.84 26.74 5.30
N THR A 243 -20.03 25.88 4.30
CA THR A 243 -20.04 26.27 2.86
C THR A 243 -20.20 25.04 1.93
N SER A 244 -20.74 25.25 0.76
CA SER A 244 -21.32 24.32 -0.20
C SER A 244 -20.40 23.36 -0.95
N ASP A 245 -19.07 23.39 -0.74
CA ASP A 245 -18.10 22.46 -1.37
C ASP A 245 -17.72 21.27 -0.48
N ILE A 246 -18.51 21.03 0.56
CA ILE A 246 -18.16 20.11 1.67
C ILE A 246 -18.12 18.65 1.23
N ASP A 247 -18.91 18.25 0.23
CA ASP A 247 -19.02 16.84 -0.15
C ASP A 247 -17.81 16.35 -0.97
N PHE A 248 -17.25 17.22 -1.81
CA PHE A 248 -16.03 16.90 -2.58
C PHE A 248 -14.82 16.72 -1.66
N TYR A 249 -14.60 17.65 -0.74
CA TYR A 249 -13.51 17.54 0.25
C TYR A 249 -13.69 16.36 1.21
N ALA A 250 -14.93 16.04 1.59
CA ALA A 250 -15.23 14.89 2.44
C ALA A 250 -14.88 13.56 1.76
N PHE A 251 -15.15 13.42 0.45
CA PHE A 251 -14.81 12.23 -0.32
C PHE A 251 -13.29 12.04 -0.45
N HIS A 252 -12.55 13.08 -0.82
CA HIS A 252 -11.08 13.02 -0.90
C HIS A 252 -10.42 12.73 0.46
N ARG A 253 -10.99 13.26 1.55
CA ARG A 253 -10.56 12.92 2.90
C ARG A 253 -10.77 11.43 3.18
N ALA A 254 -11.94 10.89 2.87
CA ALA A 254 -12.22 9.47 3.05
C ALA A 254 -11.26 8.59 2.23
N GLN A 255 -10.94 8.94 0.98
CA GLN A 255 -9.95 8.22 0.17
C GLN A 255 -8.56 8.23 0.83
N ARG A 256 -8.12 9.40 1.37
CA ARG A 256 -6.84 9.49 2.09
C ARG A 256 -6.84 8.61 3.34
N SER A 257 -7.94 8.58 4.08
CA SER A 257 -8.07 7.73 5.28
C SER A 257 -8.02 6.25 4.91
N ILE A 258 -8.70 5.83 3.82
CA ILE A 258 -8.64 4.45 3.30
C ILE A 258 -7.18 4.05 2.99
N ARG A 259 -6.42 4.90 2.29
CA ARG A 259 -5.02 4.60 1.93
C ARG A 259 -4.14 4.40 3.16
N ARG A 260 -4.33 5.21 4.21
CA ARG A 260 -3.54 5.16 5.45
C ARG A 260 -3.93 4.00 6.37
N ALA A 261 -5.12 3.45 6.22
CA ALA A 261 -5.67 2.43 7.10
C ALA A 261 -5.08 1.04 6.84
N ASP A 262 -5.05 0.22 7.89
CA ASP A 262 -4.85 -1.23 7.80
C ASP A 262 -6.19 -1.95 7.60
N VAL A 263 -7.26 -1.44 8.23
CA VAL A 263 -8.64 -1.95 8.11
C VAL A 263 -9.61 -0.78 7.97
N VAL A 264 -10.68 -1.00 7.22
CA VAL A 264 -11.72 0.01 6.98
C VAL A 264 -13.06 -0.45 7.55
N LEU A 265 -13.75 0.43 8.28
CA LEU A 265 -15.18 0.28 8.58
C LEU A 265 -15.95 1.12 7.57
N LEU A 266 -16.68 0.48 6.66
CA LEU A 266 -17.55 1.15 5.70
C LEU A 266 -18.98 1.16 6.25
N PHE A 267 -19.47 2.35 6.60
CA PHE A 267 -20.77 2.55 7.25
C PHE A 267 -21.88 2.73 6.24
N PHE A 268 -22.99 2.03 6.50
CA PHE A 268 -24.27 2.18 5.84
C PHE A 268 -25.36 2.55 6.84
N ASP A 269 -26.34 3.32 6.41
CA ASP A 269 -27.58 3.56 7.14
C ASP A 269 -28.58 2.48 6.78
N ALA A 270 -29.09 1.74 7.77
CA ALA A 270 -30.08 0.70 7.52
C ALA A 270 -31.37 1.26 6.87
N SER A 271 -31.68 2.55 7.08
CA SER A 271 -32.87 3.23 6.56
C SER A 271 -32.76 3.73 5.12
N GLU A 272 -31.58 3.67 4.54
CA GLU A 272 -31.31 4.25 3.23
C GLU A 272 -30.71 3.23 2.25
N PRO A 273 -31.11 3.29 0.97
CA PRO A 273 -30.49 2.42 -0.04
C PRO A 273 -29.01 2.79 -0.25
N ILE A 274 -28.22 1.83 -0.73
CA ILE A 274 -26.83 2.04 -1.10
C ILE A 274 -26.75 3.02 -2.27
N GLY A 275 -26.06 4.14 -2.06
CA GLY A 275 -25.93 5.22 -3.03
C GLY A 275 -24.62 5.21 -3.82
N LYS A 276 -24.47 6.24 -4.68
CA LYS A 276 -23.28 6.41 -5.53
C LYS A 276 -21.99 6.56 -4.70
N VAL A 277 -22.02 7.34 -3.63
CA VAL A 277 -20.85 7.58 -2.76
C VAL A 277 -20.43 6.28 -2.07
N ASP A 278 -21.36 5.44 -1.62
CA ASP A 278 -21.04 4.16 -0.99
C ASP A 278 -20.28 3.24 -1.97
N LYS A 279 -20.74 3.21 -3.24
CA LYS A 279 -20.10 2.43 -4.31
C LYS A 279 -18.70 2.95 -4.64
N GLN A 280 -18.52 4.26 -4.71
CA GLN A 280 -17.20 4.88 -4.96
C GLN A 280 -16.21 4.62 -3.81
N LEU A 281 -16.67 4.68 -2.56
CA LEU A 281 -15.82 4.31 -1.41
C LEU A 281 -15.44 2.82 -1.44
N ALA A 282 -16.40 1.95 -1.77
CA ALA A 282 -16.15 0.52 -1.92
C ALA A 282 -15.17 0.21 -3.06
N GLU A 283 -15.23 0.95 -4.17
CA GLU A 283 -14.28 0.86 -5.28
C GLU A 283 -12.88 1.24 -4.82
N THR A 284 -12.71 2.39 -4.14
CA THR A 284 -11.42 2.80 -3.55
C THR A 284 -10.88 1.75 -2.58
N ILE A 285 -11.72 1.14 -1.72
CA ILE A 285 -11.31 0.07 -0.80
C ILE A 285 -10.81 -1.16 -1.56
N THR A 286 -11.49 -1.51 -2.67
CA THR A 286 -11.12 -2.64 -3.54
C THR A 286 -9.77 -2.38 -4.22
N GLU A 287 -9.57 -1.19 -4.80
CA GLU A 287 -8.35 -0.76 -5.47
C GLU A 287 -7.14 -0.78 -4.52
N GLU A 288 -7.33 -0.27 -3.31
CA GLU A 288 -6.28 -0.26 -2.28
C GLU A 288 -6.11 -1.64 -1.59
N ALA A 289 -6.94 -2.63 -1.98
CA ALA A 289 -6.96 -3.97 -1.40
C ALA A 289 -6.99 -3.96 0.13
N LYS A 290 -7.86 -3.13 0.73
CA LYS A 290 -7.96 -3.02 2.20
C LYS A 290 -8.97 -4.02 2.76
N PRO A 291 -8.65 -4.71 3.86
CA PRO A 291 -9.64 -5.40 4.66
C PRO A 291 -10.77 -4.46 5.08
N VAL A 292 -12.01 -4.91 4.96
CA VAL A 292 -13.18 -4.06 5.23
C VAL A 292 -14.25 -4.80 6.04
N VAL A 293 -14.84 -4.09 6.99
CA VAL A 293 -16.09 -4.50 7.66
C VAL A 293 -17.21 -3.60 7.15
N PHE A 294 -18.27 -4.19 6.62
CA PHE A 294 -19.50 -3.48 6.31
C PHE A 294 -20.29 -3.26 7.60
N VAL A 295 -20.45 -2.00 8.01
CA VAL A 295 -21.17 -1.63 9.24
C VAL A 295 -22.55 -1.08 8.87
N VAL A 296 -23.58 -1.87 9.06
CA VAL A 296 -24.98 -1.45 8.91
C VAL A 296 -25.45 -0.86 10.22
N ASN A 297 -25.46 0.46 10.32
CA ASN A 297 -25.84 1.20 11.51
C ASN A 297 -27.34 1.60 11.52
N LYS A 298 -27.82 2.07 12.67
CA LYS A 298 -29.22 2.39 12.95
C LYS A 298 -30.13 1.16 12.80
N TRP A 299 -29.57 -0.01 13.12
CA TRP A 299 -30.27 -1.28 12.94
C TRP A 299 -31.55 -1.40 13.78
N ASP A 300 -31.66 -0.67 14.88
CA ASP A 300 -32.87 -0.61 15.72
C ASP A 300 -34.09 -0.02 15.02
N LEU A 301 -33.92 0.78 13.99
CA LEU A 301 -35.01 1.33 13.19
C LEU A 301 -35.66 0.26 12.28
N TYR A 302 -34.95 -0.85 12.05
CA TYR A 302 -35.35 -1.92 11.11
C TYR A 302 -35.50 -3.29 11.76
N ALA A 303 -35.15 -3.43 13.05
CA ALA A 303 -35.25 -4.69 13.76
C ALA A 303 -36.70 -5.19 13.72
N GLY A 304 -36.99 -6.22 12.93
CA GLY A 304 -38.28 -6.80 12.69
C GLY A 304 -38.85 -6.66 11.28
N GLU A 305 -38.38 -5.72 10.46
CA GLU A 305 -38.84 -5.50 9.08
C GLU A 305 -37.97 -6.17 8.03
N VAL A 306 -36.63 -6.15 8.23
CA VAL A 306 -35.68 -6.77 7.32
C VAL A 306 -34.78 -7.74 8.08
N GLN A 307 -34.65 -8.97 7.60
CA GLN A 307 -33.78 -9.95 8.23
C GLN A 307 -32.30 -9.63 7.93
N LYS A 308 -31.41 -9.83 8.90
CA LYS A 308 -29.95 -9.67 8.71
C LYS A 308 -29.43 -10.42 7.49
N ARG A 309 -30.04 -11.58 7.18
CA ARG A 309 -29.70 -12.39 6.00
C ARG A 309 -29.94 -11.64 4.70
N GLU A 310 -31.08 -10.94 4.58
CA GLU A 310 -31.45 -10.19 3.36
C GLU A 310 -30.53 -8.99 3.15
N TRP A 311 -30.20 -8.24 4.21
CA TRP A 311 -29.23 -7.16 4.14
C TRP A 311 -27.82 -7.67 3.78
N THR A 312 -27.39 -8.80 4.34
CA THR A 312 -26.11 -9.42 4.00
C THR A 312 -26.08 -9.83 2.53
N GLN A 313 -27.18 -10.41 2.01
CA GLN A 313 -27.29 -10.77 0.61
C GLN A 313 -27.30 -9.53 -0.29
N TYR A 314 -28.05 -8.49 0.08
CA TYR A 314 -28.08 -7.23 -0.66
C TYR A 314 -26.70 -6.59 -0.78
N LEU A 315 -25.90 -6.59 0.30
CA LEU A 315 -24.52 -6.10 0.28
C LEU A 315 -23.63 -6.96 -0.64
N ARG A 316 -23.74 -8.28 -0.59
CA ARG A 316 -22.97 -9.18 -1.46
C ARG A 316 -23.30 -9.01 -2.93
N ASP A 317 -24.57 -8.81 -3.26
CA ASP A 317 -25.03 -8.60 -4.64
C ASP A 317 -24.59 -7.24 -5.17
N THR A 318 -24.55 -6.24 -4.29
CA THR A 318 -24.11 -4.88 -4.63
C THR A 318 -22.59 -4.78 -4.77
N PHE A 319 -21.82 -5.39 -3.83
CA PHE A 319 -20.35 -5.32 -3.78
C PHE A 319 -19.71 -6.66 -4.14
N ARG A 320 -19.92 -7.08 -5.38
CA ARG A 320 -19.44 -8.39 -5.89
C ARG A 320 -17.92 -8.58 -5.87
N THR A 321 -17.15 -7.50 -5.79
CA THR A 321 -15.70 -7.53 -5.66
C THR A 321 -15.22 -7.87 -4.25
N MET A 322 -16.10 -7.75 -3.25
CA MET A 322 -15.81 -7.97 -1.83
C MET A 322 -16.77 -8.97 -1.17
N PRO A 323 -17.05 -10.16 -1.76
CA PRO A 323 -18.00 -11.14 -1.21
C PRO A 323 -17.53 -11.73 0.12
N TRP A 324 -16.26 -11.55 0.45
CA TRP A 324 -15.59 -12.00 1.66
C TRP A 324 -15.75 -11.03 2.82
N ALA A 325 -16.20 -9.79 2.59
CA ALA A 325 -16.31 -8.77 3.63
C ALA A 325 -17.36 -9.16 4.68
N PRO A 326 -17.02 -9.20 5.99
CA PRO A 326 -17.99 -9.44 7.04
C PRO A 326 -18.92 -8.25 7.23
N VAL A 327 -20.14 -8.53 7.70
CA VAL A 327 -21.17 -7.52 7.96
C VAL A 327 -21.42 -7.44 9.47
N ALA A 328 -21.32 -6.24 10.03
CA ALA A 328 -21.66 -5.91 11.42
C ALA A 328 -22.95 -5.07 11.46
N PHE A 329 -23.96 -5.52 12.18
CA PHE A 329 -25.19 -4.78 12.42
C PHE A 329 -25.09 -4.06 13.77
N VAL A 330 -25.14 -2.72 13.73
CA VAL A 330 -24.82 -1.87 14.88
C VAL A 330 -25.96 -0.90 15.17
N THR A 331 -26.16 -0.58 16.45
CA THR A 331 -26.97 0.55 16.90
C THR A 331 -26.09 1.46 17.76
N ALA A 332 -25.42 2.40 17.11
CA ALA A 332 -24.41 3.24 17.77
C ALA A 332 -25.00 4.11 18.90
N THR A 333 -26.25 4.57 18.78
CA THR A 333 -26.95 5.36 19.83
C THR A 333 -27.18 4.58 21.13
N LYS A 334 -27.18 3.26 21.07
CA LYS A 334 -27.41 2.35 22.22
C LYS A 334 -26.16 1.50 22.51
N SER A 335 -25.00 1.83 21.95
CA SER A 335 -23.73 1.08 22.04
C SER A 335 -23.84 -0.41 21.68
N ARG A 336 -24.93 -0.83 20.98
CA ARG A 336 -25.12 -2.26 20.66
C ARG A 336 -24.23 -2.68 19.52
N ASN A 337 -23.42 -3.75 19.74
CA ASN A 337 -22.48 -4.35 18.79
C ASN A 337 -21.33 -3.43 18.33
N VAL A 338 -21.09 -2.29 18.98
CA VAL A 338 -19.98 -1.39 18.68
C VAL A 338 -18.66 -2.11 18.88
N LYS A 339 -18.47 -2.73 20.05
CA LYS A 339 -17.27 -3.53 20.36
C LYS A 339 -17.11 -4.70 19.39
N ALA A 340 -18.18 -5.44 19.08
CA ALA A 340 -18.11 -6.57 18.14
C ALA A 340 -17.64 -6.19 16.74
N ALA A 341 -17.95 -4.96 16.28
CA ALA A 341 -17.44 -4.44 15.03
C ALA A 341 -15.92 -4.18 15.10
N ILE A 342 -15.41 -3.66 16.22
CA ILE A 342 -13.97 -3.49 16.47
C ILE A 342 -13.25 -4.84 16.57
N ASP A 343 -13.80 -5.80 17.30
CA ASP A 343 -13.24 -7.17 17.40
C ASP A 343 -13.15 -7.83 16.02
N THR A 344 -14.15 -7.59 15.17
CA THR A 344 -14.13 -8.05 13.77
C THR A 344 -12.99 -7.38 12.99
N ALA A 345 -12.82 -6.05 13.12
CA ALA A 345 -11.71 -5.34 12.48
C ALA A 345 -10.33 -5.86 12.93
N GLN A 346 -10.15 -6.10 14.22
CA GLN A 346 -8.91 -6.68 14.78
C GLN A 346 -8.65 -8.10 14.25
N ARG A 347 -9.70 -8.90 14.06
CA ARG A 347 -9.59 -10.23 13.46
C ARG A 347 -9.14 -10.13 12.01
N LEU A 348 -9.73 -9.22 11.21
CA LEU A 348 -9.29 -8.98 9.84
C LEU A 348 -7.85 -8.50 9.76
N TYR A 349 -7.46 -7.60 10.68
CA TYR A 349 -6.09 -7.12 10.77
C TYR A 349 -5.10 -8.28 10.95
N ARG A 350 -5.38 -9.20 11.90
CA ARG A 350 -4.54 -10.39 12.10
C ARG A 350 -4.53 -11.30 10.88
N GLN A 351 -5.70 -11.59 10.28
CA GLN A 351 -5.77 -12.40 9.05
C GLN A 351 -4.93 -11.77 7.93
N SER A 352 -5.01 -10.46 7.74
CA SER A 352 -4.27 -9.76 6.69
C SER A 352 -2.76 -9.80 6.89
N ARG A 353 -2.30 -9.95 8.13
CA ARG A 353 -0.87 -9.99 8.50
C ARG A 353 -0.33 -11.41 8.70
N THR A 354 -1.17 -12.42 8.52
CA THR A 354 -0.74 -13.81 8.62
C THR A 354 0.20 -14.18 7.47
N ARG A 355 1.33 -14.80 7.82
CA ARG A 355 2.21 -15.44 6.85
C ARG A 355 1.87 -16.92 6.71
N VAL A 356 1.99 -17.41 5.49
CA VAL A 356 1.75 -18.81 5.15
C VAL A 356 3.04 -19.42 4.65
N ALA A 357 3.40 -20.58 5.20
CA ALA A 357 4.59 -21.31 4.76
C ALA A 357 4.53 -21.60 3.24
N THR A 358 5.66 -21.38 2.56
CA THR A 358 5.78 -21.51 1.10
C THR A 358 5.36 -22.90 0.62
N ALA A 359 5.65 -23.97 1.35
CA ALA A 359 5.24 -25.33 1.03
C ALA A 359 3.71 -25.42 0.94
N LYS A 360 2.98 -24.96 1.97
CA LYS A 360 1.51 -24.97 2.01
C LYS A 360 0.90 -24.15 0.89
N LEU A 361 1.51 -23.01 0.57
CA LEU A 361 1.05 -22.14 -0.52
C LEU A 361 1.17 -22.85 -1.88
N ASN A 362 2.28 -23.56 -2.11
CA ASN A 362 2.52 -24.31 -3.34
C ASN A 362 1.66 -25.57 -3.46
N ASP A 363 1.34 -26.23 -2.35
CA ASP A 363 0.38 -27.34 -2.36
C ASP A 363 -1.01 -26.86 -2.81
N VAL A 364 -1.48 -25.72 -2.25
CA VAL A 364 -2.76 -25.11 -2.65
C VAL A 364 -2.74 -24.69 -4.13
N LEU A 365 -1.62 -24.11 -4.61
CA LEU A 365 -1.46 -23.74 -6.02
C LEU A 365 -1.54 -24.98 -6.94
N ARG A 366 -0.85 -26.06 -6.60
CA ARG A 366 -0.85 -27.31 -7.36
C ARG A 366 -2.25 -27.87 -7.48
N ASP A 367 -2.95 -28.03 -6.36
CA ASP A 367 -4.33 -28.51 -6.34
C ASP A 367 -5.28 -27.63 -7.17
N ALA A 368 -5.08 -26.30 -7.12
CA ALA A 368 -5.88 -25.36 -7.91
C ALA A 368 -5.64 -25.54 -9.42
N VAL A 369 -4.38 -25.73 -9.83
CA VAL A 369 -4.02 -25.98 -11.23
C VAL A 369 -4.53 -27.33 -11.72
N ASP A 370 -4.45 -28.37 -10.89
CA ASP A 370 -4.96 -29.71 -11.22
C ASP A 370 -6.49 -29.71 -11.37
N ALA A 371 -7.20 -28.97 -10.51
CA ALA A 371 -8.65 -28.84 -10.60
C ALA A 371 -9.11 -27.99 -11.81
N ASN A 372 -8.35 -26.95 -12.16
CA ASN A 372 -8.67 -26.09 -13.29
C ASN A 372 -7.39 -25.49 -13.89
N ARG A 373 -6.99 -25.99 -15.07
CA ARG A 373 -5.79 -25.53 -15.76
C ARG A 373 -6.01 -24.18 -16.45
N PRO A 374 -4.98 -23.32 -16.51
CA PRO A 374 -5.07 -22.08 -17.27
C PRO A 374 -5.20 -22.37 -18.77
N SER A 375 -5.89 -21.49 -19.48
CA SER A 375 -6.00 -21.57 -20.94
C SER A 375 -4.60 -21.48 -21.59
N PRO A 376 -4.40 -22.12 -22.75
CA PRO A 376 -3.17 -21.98 -23.52
C PRO A 376 -2.89 -20.51 -23.89
N ASP A 377 -1.63 -20.20 -24.18
CA ASP A 377 -1.23 -18.87 -24.65
C ASP A 377 -1.77 -18.62 -26.08
N GLY A 378 -1.63 -17.37 -26.58
CA GLY A 378 -2.09 -17.00 -27.92
C GLY A 378 -1.42 -17.77 -29.07
N ARG A 379 -0.44 -18.67 -28.78
CA ARG A 379 0.21 -19.57 -29.73
C ARG A 379 -0.18 -21.03 -29.50
N GLY A 380 -1.20 -21.31 -28.70
CA GLY A 380 -1.66 -22.66 -28.38
C GLY A 380 -0.77 -23.43 -27.40
N ARG A 381 0.25 -22.81 -26.78
CA ARG A 381 1.15 -23.51 -25.86
C ARG A 381 0.57 -23.51 -24.44
N PRO A 382 0.71 -24.65 -23.69
CA PRO A 382 0.23 -24.71 -22.32
C PRO A 382 0.91 -23.66 -21.42
N VAL A 383 0.12 -22.89 -20.68
CA VAL A 383 0.63 -21.99 -19.64
C VAL A 383 0.91 -22.80 -18.38
N ARG A 384 2.14 -22.70 -17.86
CA ARG A 384 2.57 -23.40 -16.65
C ARG A 384 2.71 -22.40 -15.50
N LEU A 385 2.17 -22.74 -14.34
CA LEU A 385 2.44 -22.07 -13.07
C LEU A 385 3.47 -22.90 -12.31
N TYR A 386 4.58 -22.29 -11.92
CA TYR A 386 5.72 -23.02 -11.35
C TYR A 386 5.68 -23.06 -9.83
N TYR A 387 5.61 -21.89 -9.20
CA TYR A 387 5.57 -21.76 -7.75
C TYR A 387 4.94 -20.43 -7.34
N ALA A 388 4.46 -20.40 -6.09
CA ALA A 388 3.91 -19.22 -5.43
C ALA A 388 4.71 -18.88 -4.19
N THR A 389 4.86 -17.57 -3.92
CA THR A 389 5.52 -17.04 -2.74
C THR A 389 4.70 -15.90 -2.18
N GLN A 390 4.47 -15.86 -0.86
CA GLN A 390 3.89 -14.70 -0.20
C GLN A 390 5.00 -13.68 0.08
N VAL A 391 4.91 -12.53 -0.58
CA VAL A 391 5.96 -11.49 -0.54
C VAL A 391 5.63 -10.37 0.43
N ASP A 392 4.34 -10.18 0.76
CA ASP A 392 3.91 -9.14 1.68
C ASP A 392 2.66 -9.54 2.47
N VAL A 393 2.40 -8.78 3.52
CA VAL A 393 1.22 -8.87 4.39
C VAL A 393 0.56 -7.50 4.48
N GLY A 394 -0.75 -7.46 4.77
CA GLY A 394 -1.52 -6.25 4.94
C GLY A 394 -1.75 -5.38 3.68
N PRO A 395 -2.23 -5.95 2.55
CA PRO A 395 -2.88 -7.24 2.34
C PRO A 395 -1.91 -8.38 2.02
N PRO A 396 -2.30 -9.65 2.24
CA PRO A 396 -1.53 -10.79 1.77
C PRO A 396 -1.26 -10.67 0.27
N THR A 397 0.00 -10.55 -0.11
CA THR A 397 0.43 -10.42 -1.51
C THR A 397 1.18 -11.66 -1.94
N ILE A 398 0.64 -12.36 -2.94
CA ILE A 398 1.17 -13.63 -3.45
C ILE A 398 1.66 -13.41 -4.87
N VAL A 399 2.93 -13.77 -5.12
CA VAL A 399 3.53 -13.77 -6.45
C VAL A 399 3.55 -15.19 -6.96
N ILE A 400 3.02 -15.41 -8.17
CA ILE A 400 3.08 -16.69 -8.86
C ILE A 400 4.00 -16.58 -10.09
N SER A 401 5.00 -17.45 -10.16
CA SER A 401 5.86 -17.58 -11.33
C SER A 401 5.15 -18.38 -12.41
N ALA A 402 5.09 -17.86 -13.65
CA ALA A 402 4.38 -18.46 -14.76
C ALA A 402 5.22 -18.43 -16.05
N SER A 403 4.97 -19.38 -16.99
CA SER A 403 5.65 -19.41 -18.29
C SER A 403 5.23 -18.25 -19.20
N ALA A 404 3.96 -17.83 -19.11
CA ALA A 404 3.38 -16.76 -19.92
C ALA A 404 2.39 -15.94 -19.07
N PRO A 405 2.87 -15.04 -18.18
CA PRO A 405 2.02 -14.27 -17.24
C PRO A 405 0.91 -13.49 -17.95
N LYS A 406 1.23 -12.85 -19.08
CA LYS A 406 0.30 -12.03 -19.88
C LYS A 406 -0.84 -12.83 -20.51
N SER A 407 -0.69 -14.15 -20.62
CA SER A 407 -1.72 -15.04 -21.18
C SER A 407 -2.71 -15.53 -20.13
N ILE A 408 -2.48 -15.25 -18.84
CA ILE A 408 -3.39 -15.64 -17.76
C ILE A 408 -4.53 -14.63 -17.69
N SER A 409 -5.74 -15.11 -17.96
CA SER A 409 -6.94 -14.27 -18.00
C SER A 409 -7.37 -13.78 -16.62
N GLU A 410 -8.03 -12.63 -16.56
CA GLU A 410 -8.60 -12.10 -15.30
C GLU A 410 -9.60 -13.04 -14.60
N PRO A 411 -10.46 -13.80 -15.32
CA PRO A 411 -11.27 -14.84 -14.68
C PRO A 411 -10.44 -15.91 -13.99
N TYR A 412 -9.30 -16.32 -14.57
CA TYR A 412 -8.43 -17.32 -13.97
C TYR A 412 -7.69 -16.77 -12.73
N LYS A 413 -7.24 -15.51 -12.76
CA LYS A 413 -6.67 -14.85 -11.59
C LYS A 413 -7.70 -14.80 -10.45
N ARG A 414 -8.95 -14.43 -10.73
CA ARG A 414 -10.04 -14.43 -9.74
C ARG A 414 -10.30 -15.82 -9.16
N TYR A 415 -10.25 -16.86 -10.01
CA TYR A 415 -10.37 -18.24 -9.55
C TYR A 415 -9.27 -18.59 -8.54
N LEU A 416 -8.00 -18.33 -8.88
CA LEU A 416 -6.86 -18.60 -7.99
C LEU A 416 -6.97 -17.80 -6.67
N THR A 417 -7.30 -16.51 -6.76
CA THR A 417 -7.54 -15.69 -5.57
C THR A 417 -8.60 -16.28 -4.66
N GLY A 418 -9.72 -16.73 -5.24
CA GLY A 418 -10.79 -17.39 -4.48
C GLY A 418 -10.37 -18.72 -3.86
N VAL A 419 -9.51 -19.50 -4.52
CA VAL A 419 -8.95 -20.73 -3.94
C VAL A 419 -8.03 -20.40 -2.75
N PHE A 420 -7.13 -19.45 -2.91
CA PHE A 420 -6.25 -19.01 -1.80
C PHE A 420 -7.04 -18.49 -0.61
N GLN A 421 -8.06 -17.64 -0.85
CA GLN A 421 -8.92 -17.15 0.23
C GLN A 421 -9.64 -18.28 0.98
N LYS A 422 -10.13 -19.29 0.27
CA LYS A 422 -10.88 -20.40 0.88
C LYS A 422 -10.00 -21.39 1.63
N ARG A 423 -8.80 -21.68 1.14
CA ARG A 423 -7.94 -22.76 1.63
C ARG A 423 -6.82 -22.30 2.57
N LEU A 424 -6.54 -20.99 2.60
CA LEU A 424 -5.56 -20.35 3.46
C LEU A 424 -6.26 -19.47 4.50
N PRO A 425 -5.55 -18.96 5.52
CA PRO A 425 -6.16 -18.13 6.58
C PRO A 425 -6.52 -16.72 6.12
N PHE A 426 -7.06 -16.56 4.90
CA PHE A 426 -7.38 -15.29 4.26
C PHE A 426 -8.87 -15.13 3.91
N ARG A 427 -9.75 -15.84 4.62
CA ARG A 427 -11.17 -15.97 4.23
C ARG A 427 -11.94 -14.67 4.14
N GLU A 428 -11.60 -13.70 4.99
CA GLU A 428 -12.34 -12.44 5.15
C GLU A 428 -11.48 -11.20 4.81
N VAL A 429 -10.38 -11.41 4.10
CA VAL A 429 -9.48 -10.32 3.69
C VAL A 429 -9.16 -10.42 2.19
N PRO A 430 -8.85 -9.29 1.53
CA PRO A 430 -8.41 -9.32 0.14
C PRO A 430 -7.05 -10.02 0.03
N VAL A 431 -6.83 -10.71 -1.08
CA VAL A 431 -5.54 -11.28 -1.46
C VAL A 431 -5.11 -10.65 -2.77
N ARG A 432 -3.93 -10.04 -2.78
CA ARG A 432 -3.33 -9.48 -3.99
C ARG A 432 -2.53 -10.57 -4.69
N LEU A 433 -2.91 -10.87 -5.93
CA LEU A 433 -2.24 -11.87 -6.76
C LEU A 433 -1.44 -11.19 -7.85
N LEU A 434 -0.14 -11.44 -7.87
CA LEU A 434 0.78 -10.92 -8.86
C LEU A 434 1.37 -12.08 -9.68
N LEU A 435 1.56 -11.85 -10.98
CA LEU A 435 2.13 -12.84 -11.86
C LEU A 435 3.50 -12.39 -12.36
N ARG A 436 4.48 -13.30 -12.39
CA ARG A 436 5.80 -13.03 -12.96
C ARG A 436 6.20 -14.12 -13.97
N GLY A 437 7.01 -13.78 -14.95
CA GLY A 437 7.63 -14.73 -15.83
C GLY A 437 8.75 -15.54 -15.14
N LYS A 438 9.11 -16.69 -15.68
CA LYS A 438 10.31 -17.41 -15.24
C LYS A 438 11.56 -16.55 -15.53
N LYS A 439 12.49 -16.39 -14.57
CA LYS A 439 13.83 -15.85 -14.87
C LYS A 439 14.42 -16.69 -16.00
N ALA A 440 14.89 -16.07 -17.08
CA ALA A 440 15.76 -16.78 -18.00
C ALA A 440 17.00 -17.19 -17.20
N GLU A 441 17.27 -18.50 -17.10
CA GLU A 441 18.56 -18.98 -16.64
C GLU A 441 19.60 -18.32 -17.52
N GLU A 442 20.46 -17.47 -16.97
CA GLU A 442 21.69 -17.09 -17.63
C GLU A 442 22.46 -18.38 -17.90
N LYS A 443 22.51 -18.76 -19.16
CA LYS A 443 23.44 -19.79 -19.60
C LYS A 443 24.83 -19.22 -19.34
N ALA A 444 25.53 -19.86 -18.40
CA ALA A 444 26.94 -19.68 -18.16
C ALA A 444 27.76 -19.86 -19.46
#